data_e8175c36bbd49103037f36021d4b9668
#
_entry.id   e8175c36bbd49103037f36021d4b9668
#
_cell.length_a   1.000
_cell.length_b   1.000
_cell.length_c   1.000
_cell.angle_alpha   90.00
_cell.angle_beta   90.00
_cell.angle_gamma   90.00
#
_symmetry.space_group_name_H-M   'P 1'
#
loop_
_entity.id
_entity.type
_entity.pdbx_description
1 polymer ?
#
loop_
_entity_poly.entity_id
_entity_poly.type
_entity_poly.pdbx_seq_one_letter_code
_entity_poly.pdbx_strand_id
1 'polypeptide(L)'
;MTVCKTIEWLTQEEDIACFANGGDRKNEADIPESVVCKKYGIEMEFNVGGGKIQSSSGLVGGEVEKPWGSYKTFEKGDGYLLKRMTVNPGEILSLQSHEHRSEFWYVSEGIATVECDDNVFDLKKYESTNIPLKSKHRLSNNSDAVLKVIEVQIGELLSEDDITRYEDRYERD
;
A
#
# COMPACT_ATOMS: atom_id res chain seq x y z
N MET A 1 19.49 -4.34 18.84
CA MET A 1 19.30 -5.46 19.80
C MET A 1 18.27 -6.39 19.16
N THR A 2 18.44 -7.69 19.17
CA THR A 2 17.45 -8.64 18.63
C THR A 2 16.39 -8.94 19.70
N VAL A 3 15.19 -9.36 19.28
CA VAL A 3 14.09 -9.71 20.20
C VAL A 3 14.52 -10.78 21.21
N CYS A 4 15.26 -11.80 20.77
CA CYS A 4 15.81 -12.82 21.67
C CYS A 4 16.68 -12.23 22.80
N LYS A 5 17.56 -11.28 22.50
CA LYS A 5 18.38 -10.59 23.51
C LYS A 5 17.55 -9.71 24.44
N THR A 6 16.46 -9.14 23.94
CA THR A 6 15.53 -8.37 24.77
C THR A 6 14.80 -9.27 25.76
N ILE A 7 14.33 -10.44 25.32
CA ILE A 7 13.70 -11.43 26.20
C ILE A 7 14.70 -11.92 27.28
N GLU A 8 15.94 -12.27 26.88
CA GLU A 8 16.99 -12.67 27.84
C GLU A 8 17.32 -11.60 28.88
N TRP A 9 17.31 -10.34 28.49
CA TRP A 9 17.51 -9.22 29.42
C TRP A 9 16.33 -9.06 30.39
N LEU A 10 15.09 -9.08 29.85
CA LEU A 10 13.87 -8.94 30.66
C LEU A 10 13.72 -10.06 31.70
N THR A 11 14.12 -11.30 31.39
CA THR A 11 14.05 -12.42 32.35
C THR A 11 15.02 -12.28 33.54
N GLN A 12 15.95 -11.32 33.49
CA GLN A 12 16.82 -10.99 34.64
C GLN A 12 16.21 -9.96 35.59
N GLU A 13 15.24 -9.19 35.08
CA GLU A 13 14.62 -8.08 35.81
C GLU A 13 13.19 -8.45 36.29
N GLU A 14 12.47 -9.30 35.53
CA GLU A 14 11.07 -9.65 35.81
C GLU A 14 10.74 -11.10 35.42
N ASP A 15 9.75 -11.68 36.10
CA ASP A 15 9.18 -12.98 35.73
C ASP A 15 8.25 -12.84 34.52
N ILE A 16 8.69 -13.35 33.38
CA ILE A 16 7.89 -13.38 32.15
C ILE A 16 7.12 -14.70 32.09
N ALA A 17 5.80 -14.65 32.23
CA ALA A 17 4.94 -15.83 32.16
C ALA A 17 4.67 -16.30 30.73
N CYS A 18 4.46 -15.37 29.79
CA CYS A 18 4.02 -15.66 28.43
C CYS A 18 4.66 -14.75 27.38
N PHE A 19 4.98 -15.32 26.21
CA PHE A 19 5.35 -14.62 24.99
C PHE A 19 4.24 -14.78 23.95
N ALA A 20 3.47 -13.72 23.75
CA ALA A 20 2.37 -13.70 22.81
C ALA A 20 2.84 -13.36 21.38
N ASN A 21 2.50 -14.20 20.41
CA ASN A 21 2.81 -14.00 19.01
C ASN A 21 1.52 -13.87 18.19
N GLY A 22 1.36 -12.73 17.54
CA GLY A 22 0.21 -12.43 16.68
C GLY A 22 0.46 -12.76 15.21
N GLY A 23 -0.60 -12.72 14.41
CA GLY A 23 -0.52 -12.76 12.97
C GLY A 23 -0.45 -14.15 12.34
N ASP A 24 0.51 -14.33 11.46
CA ASP A 24 0.64 -15.47 10.54
C ASP A 24 1.49 -16.63 11.07
N ARG A 25 2.10 -16.48 12.24
CA ARG A 25 2.94 -17.52 12.86
C ARG A 25 2.10 -18.50 13.67
N LYS A 26 2.14 -19.75 13.27
CA LYS A 26 1.24 -20.78 13.79
C LYS A 26 1.90 -21.78 14.75
N ASN A 27 3.22 -21.80 14.78
CA ASN A 27 3.97 -22.77 15.59
C ASN A 27 5.37 -22.25 15.96
N GLU A 28 6.01 -22.94 16.90
CA GLU A 28 7.33 -22.62 17.44
C GLU A 28 8.47 -22.66 16.42
N ALA A 29 8.34 -23.47 15.36
CA ALA A 29 9.39 -23.64 14.37
C ALA A 29 9.57 -22.39 13.48
N ASP A 30 8.55 -21.52 13.43
CA ASP A 30 8.52 -20.35 12.59
C ASP A 30 9.16 -19.11 13.24
N ILE A 31 9.59 -19.22 14.51
CA ILE A 31 10.07 -18.07 15.28
C ILE A 31 11.41 -18.34 16.00
N PRO A 32 12.41 -17.47 15.83
CA PRO A 32 13.70 -17.58 16.50
C PRO A 32 13.61 -17.49 18.03
N GLU A 33 12.60 -16.80 18.55
CA GLU A 33 12.36 -16.56 19.97
C GLU A 33 11.99 -17.85 20.73
N SER A 34 11.53 -18.89 20.05
CA SER A 34 11.16 -20.18 20.66
C SER A 34 12.30 -20.81 21.49
N VAL A 35 13.54 -20.64 21.03
CA VAL A 35 14.72 -21.18 21.74
C VAL A 35 14.91 -20.50 23.09
N VAL A 36 14.73 -19.17 23.12
CA VAL A 36 14.87 -18.37 24.34
C VAL A 36 13.70 -18.61 25.29
N CYS A 37 12.47 -18.65 24.78
CA CYS A 37 11.29 -18.94 25.59
C CYS A 37 11.39 -20.31 26.26
N LYS A 38 11.82 -21.34 25.55
CA LYS A 38 12.05 -22.68 26.13
C LYS A 38 13.15 -22.69 27.20
N LYS A 39 14.24 -21.97 26.98
CA LYS A 39 15.35 -21.87 27.95
C LYS A 39 14.91 -21.29 29.29
N TYR A 40 14.00 -20.33 29.26
CA TYR A 40 13.54 -19.62 30.47
C TYR A 40 12.15 -20.05 30.94
N GLY A 41 11.55 -21.09 30.34
CA GLY A 41 10.24 -21.60 30.74
C GLY A 41 9.07 -20.66 30.45
N ILE A 42 9.23 -19.77 29.49
CA ILE A 42 8.20 -18.81 29.06
C ILE A 42 7.19 -19.54 28.18
N GLU A 43 5.94 -19.48 28.52
CA GLU A 43 4.84 -20.04 27.69
C GLU A 43 4.70 -19.24 26.40
N MET A 44 4.40 -19.94 25.29
CA MET A 44 4.23 -19.29 23.99
C MET A 44 2.79 -19.39 23.52
N GLU A 45 2.14 -18.27 23.35
CA GLU A 45 0.81 -18.18 22.79
C GLU A 45 0.87 -17.68 21.34
N PHE A 46 0.15 -18.36 20.44
CA PHE A 46 0.10 -18.07 19.03
C PHE A 46 -1.27 -17.54 18.62
N ASN A 47 -1.30 -16.79 17.51
CA ASN A 47 -2.51 -16.21 16.94
C ASN A 47 -3.27 -15.28 17.91
N VAL A 48 -2.54 -14.64 18.84
CA VAL A 48 -3.09 -13.68 19.78
C VAL A 48 -3.56 -12.44 19.03
N GLY A 49 -4.81 -12.01 19.28
CA GLY A 49 -5.42 -10.86 18.59
C GLY A 49 -6.12 -11.21 17.26
N GLY A 50 -6.19 -12.48 16.90
CA GLY A 50 -6.84 -12.92 15.65
C GLY A 50 -5.96 -12.84 14.42
N GLY A 51 -6.54 -13.02 13.23
CA GLY A 51 -5.82 -12.96 11.95
C GLY A 51 -5.15 -11.62 11.74
N LYS A 52 -3.97 -11.65 11.09
CA LYS A 52 -3.18 -10.46 10.80
C LYS A 52 -3.99 -9.46 9.97
N ILE A 53 -4.44 -8.39 10.59
CA ILE A 53 -5.21 -7.33 9.93
C ILE A 53 -4.28 -6.44 9.09
N GLN A 54 -2.99 -6.32 9.50
CA GLN A 54 -1.97 -5.57 8.77
C GLN A 54 -0.59 -6.16 8.98
N SER A 55 0.22 -6.26 7.92
CA SER A 55 1.65 -6.55 8.04
C SER A 55 2.45 -5.25 7.90
N SER A 56 3.55 -5.12 8.67
CA SER A 56 4.50 -4.01 8.50
C SER A 56 5.10 -3.96 7.08
N SER A 57 5.11 -5.07 6.36
CA SER A 57 5.43 -5.13 4.93
C SER A 57 4.31 -4.62 4.02
N GLY A 58 3.08 -4.47 4.53
CA GLY A 58 1.97 -3.82 3.83
C GLY A 58 1.93 -2.30 4.04
N LEU A 59 2.59 -1.81 5.10
CA LEU A 59 2.73 -0.37 5.39
C LEU A 59 3.85 0.30 4.58
N VAL A 60 4.84 -0.48 4.11
CA VAL A 60 5.90 -0.03 3.21
C VAL A 60 6.00 -1.07 2.11
N GLY A 61 4.98 -1.14 1.26
CA GLY A 61 4.97 -2.02 0.10
C GLY A 61 6.21 -1.77 -0.78
N GLY A 62 6.81 -2.84 -1.31
CA GLY A 62 7.74 -2.72 -2.42
C GLY A 62 7.09 -1.97 -3.58
N GLU A 63 7.89 -1.56 -4.54
CA GLU A 63 7.40 -1.06 -5.82
C GLU A 63 6.68 -2.21 -6.55
N VAL A 64 5.46 -1.95 -7.03
CA VAL A 64 4.64 -2.91 -7.78
C VAL A 64 4.71 -2.54 -9.24
N GLU A 65 5.30 -3.40 -10.06
CA GLU A 65 5.41 -3.19 -11.49
C GLU A 65 4.07 -3.39 -12.20
N LYS A 66 3.82 -2.53 -13.17
CA LYS A 66 2.66 -2.55 -14.07
C LYS A 66 3.14 -2.27 -15.51
N PRO A 67 2.38 -2.63 -16.54
CA PRO A 67 2.78 -2.36 -17.92
C PRO A 67 3.05 -0.88 -18.23
N TRP A 68 2.38 0.03 -17.55
CA TRP A 68 2.55 1.48 -17.71
C TRP A 68 3.65 2.08 -16.84
N GLY A 69 4.31 1.30 -15.98
CA GLY A 69 5.32 1.76 -15.03
C GLY A 69 5.21 1.06 -13.70
N SER A 70 5.08 1.79 -12.60
CA SER A 70 4.99 1.19 -11.26
C SER A 70 4.17 2.03 -10.29
N TYR A 71 3.80 1.45 -9.17
CA TYR A 71 3.34 2.22 -8.01
C TYR A 71 3.93 1.70 -6.71
N LYS A 72 4.00 2.58 -5.72
CA LYS A 72 4.40 2.26 -4.35
C LYS A 72 3.40 2.83 -3.37
N THR A 73 2.85 1.96 -2.50
CA THR A 73 2.04 2.38 -1.36
C THR A 73 2.95 2.78 -0.21
N PHE A 74 2.75 3.97 0.34
CA PHE A 74 3.49 4.48 1.49
C PHE A 74 2.75 4.28 2.80
N GLU A 75 1.43 4.45 2.76
CA GLU A 75 0.60 4.36 3.95
C GLU A 75 -0.83 3.94 3.58
N LYS A 76 -1.44 3.14 4.44
CA LYS A 76 -2.86 2.83 4.39
C LYS A 76 -3.42 2.95 5.81
N GLY A 77 -4.36 3.87 5.99
CA GLY A 77 -5.08 4.10 7.24
C GLY A 77 -6.55 3.77 7.13
N ASP A 78 -7.30 4.13 8.17
CA ASP A 78 -8.75 4.02 8.16
C ASP A 78 -9.33 5.10 7.25
N GLY A 79 -9.97 4.69 6.16
CA GLY A 79 -10.58 5.57 5.17
C GLY A 79 -9.61 6.30 4.23
N TYR A 80 -8.31 6.01 4.24
CA TYR A 80 -7.37 6.59 3.28
C TYR A 80 -6.23 5.66 2.88
N LEU A 81 -5.67 5.91 1.68
CA LEU A 81 -4.46 5.27 1.17
C LEU A 81 -3.59 6.29 0.44
N LEU A 82 -2.29 6.30 0.75
CA LEU A 82 -1.29 7.15 0.10
C LEU A 82 -0.37 6.29 -0.76
N LYS A 83 -0.27 6.62 -2.05
CA LYS A 83 0.69 5.96 -2.95
C LYS A 83 1.34 6.96 -3.92
N ARG A 84 2.44 6.53 -4.51
CA ARG A 84 3.07 7.20 -5.65
C ARG A 84 2.92 6.32 -6.87
N MET A 85 2.46 6.89 -7.96
CA MET A 85 2.51 6.29 -9.29
C MET A 85 3.72 6.85 -10.04
N THR A 86 4.44 5.98 -10.73
CA THR A 86 5.52 6.33 -11.66
C THR A 86 5.09 5.84 -13.04
N VAL A 87 4.84 6.76 -13.96
CA VAL A 87 4.34 6.45 -15.31
C VAL A 87 5.44 6.69 -16.33
N ASN A 88 5.78 5.66 -17.08
CA ASN A 88 6.81 5.72 -18.12
C ASN A 88 6.42 6.66 -19.25
N PRO A 89 7.39 7.21 -20.01
CA PRO A 89 7.12 8.01 -21.18
C PRO A 89 6.19 7.32 -22.18
N GLY A 90 5.18 8.02 -22.66
CA GLY A 90 4.22 7.53 -23.65
C GLY A 90 3.19 6.52 -23.12
N GLU A 91 3.17 6.26 -21.80
CA GLU A 91 2.29 5.26 -21.21
C GLU A 91 1.03 5.88 -20.60
N ILE A 92 0.00 5.04 -20.47
CA ILE A 92 -1.35 5.44 -20.10
C ILE A 92 -1.98 4.41 -19.17
N LEU A 93 -2.69 4.85 -18.16
CA LEU A 93 -3.48 3.99 -17.30
C LEU A 93 -4.84 3.67 -17.95
N SER A 94 -5.58 2.72 -17.41
CA SER A 94 -6.95 2.42 -17.84
C SER A 94 -7.88 3.63 -17.64
N LEU A 95 -8.89 3.78 -18.51
CA LEU A 95 -10.05 4.61 -18.21
C LEU A 95 -10.90 3.84 -17.20
N GLN A 96 -11.08 4.39 -16.02
CA GLN A 96 -11.67 3.67 -14.89
C GLN A 96 -12.54 4.59 -14.01
N SER A 97 -13.36 3.98 -13.15
CA SER A 97 -14.08 4.67 -12.08
C SER A 97 -14.08 3.85 -10.80
N HIS A 98 -14.44 4.48 -9.68
CA HIS A 98 -14.53 3.88 -8.35
C HIS A 98 -15.88 4.21 -7.72
N GLU A 99 -16.53 3.20 -7.14
CA GLU A 99 -17.84 3.37 -6.48
C GLU A 99 -17.70 3.89 -5.04
N HIS A 100 -16.58 3.59 -4.36
CA HIS A 100 -16.44 3.77 -2.91
C HIS A 100 -15.29 4.69 -2.50
N ARG A 101 -14.51 5.24 -3.46
CA ARG A 101 -13.41 6.16 -3.17
C ARG A 101 -13.33 7.31 -4.15
N SER A 102 -12.88 8.46 -3.67
CA SER A 102 -12.37 9.59 -4.44
C SER A 102 -10.85 9.62 -4.39
N GLU A 103 -10.23 10.38 -5.30
CA GLU A 103 -8.76 10.47 -5.36
C GLU A 103 -8.33 11.93 -5.43
N PHE A 104 -7.17 12.22 -4.85
CA PHE A 104 -6.46 13.49 -5.00
C PHE A 104 -5.11 13.19 -5.63
N TRP A 105 -4.81 13.83 -6.76
CA TRP A 105 -3.58 13.67 -7.49
C TRP A 105 -2.72 14.93 -7.45
N TYR A 106 -1.44 14.77 -7.12
CA TYR A 106 -0.44 15.84 -7.09
C TYR A 106 0.75 15.43 -7.93
N VAL A 107 1.11 16.24 -8.94
CA VAL A 107 2.26 15.99 -9.82
C VAL A 107 3.54 16.41 -9.13
N SER A 108 4.39 15.46 -8.76
CA SER A 108 5.68 15.70 -8.14
C SER A 108 6.82 15.82 -9.16
N GLU A 109 6.65 15.20 -10.35
CA GLU A 109 7.63 15.23 -11.44
C GLU A 109 6.94 15.00 -12.79
N GLY A 110 7.36 15.71 -13.84
CA GLY A 110 6.82 15.56 -15.19
C GLY A 110 5.56 16.38 -15.44
N ILE A 111 4.80 15.96 -16.44
CA ILE A 111 3.51 16.54 -16.86
C ILE A 111 2.51 15.39 -16.98
N ALA A 112 1.39 15.50 -16.31
CA ALA A 112 0.29 14.55 -16.36
C ALA A 112 -0.79 15.05 -17.28
N THR A 113 -1.24 14.27 -18.25
CA THR A 113 -2.50 14.50 -18.94
C THR A 113 -3.59 13.74 -18.20
N VAL A 114 -4.57 14.45 -17.69
CA VAL A 114 -5.69 13.93 -16.92
C VAL A 114 -6.95 14.00 -17.77
N GLU A 115 -7.63 12.86 -17.90
CA GLU A 115 -8.99 12.76 -18.38
C GLU A 115 -9.90 12.53 -17.17
N CYS A 116 -10.91 13.39 -16.98
CA CYS A 116 -11.89 13.25 -15.91
C CYS A 116 -13.27 13.64 -16.43
N ASP A 117 -14.14 12.65 -16.59
CA ASP A 117 -15.41 12.73 -17.28
C ASP A 117 -15.24 13.33 -18.70
N ASP A 118 -15.87 14.46 -19.00
CA ASP A 118 -15.79 15.12 -20.32
C ASP A 118 -14.59 16.09 -20.45
N ASN A 119 -13.73 16.18 -19.42
CA ASN A 119 -12.62 17.14 -19.40
C ASN A 119 -11.29 16.43 -19.62
N VAL A 120 -10.45 17.03 -20.47
CA VAL A 120 -9.05 16.62 -20.65
C VAL A 120 -8.17 17.84 -20.45
N PHE A 121 -7.19 17.71 -19.54
CA PHE A 121 -6.29 18.81 -19.20
C PHE A 121 -4.92 18.32 -18.72
N ASP A 122 -3.92 19.18 -18.84
CA ASP A 122 -2.58 18.88 -18.35
C ASP A 122 -2.36 19.48 -16.96
N LEU A 123 -1.68 18.71 -16.11
CA LEU A 123 -1.12 19.16 -14.84
C LEU A 123 0.39 19.13 -14.92
N LYS A 124 1.00 20.26 -14.66
CA LYS A 124 2.46 20.41 -14.56
C LYS A 124 2.93 20.05 -13.17
N LYS A 125 4.23 19.91 -13.02
CA LYS A 125 4.88 19.73 -11.72
C LYS A 125 4.36 20.77 -10.71
N TYR A 126 3.97 20.29 -9.52
CA TYR A 126 3.39 21.02 -8.38
C TYR A 126 1.92 21.40 -8.54
N GLU A 127 1.27 21.01 -9.62
CA GLU A 127 -0.18 21.14 -9.76
C GLU A 127 -0.91 19.88 -9.28
N SER A 128 -2.20 20.02 -9.00
CA SER A 128 -3.03 18.96 -8.46
C SER A 128 -4.46 19.02 -8.96
N THR A 129 -5.16 17.89 -8.84
CA THR A 129 -6.60 17.81 -9.10
C THR A 129 -7.27 16.82 -8.16
N ASN A 130 -8.59 16.99 -7.99
CA ASN A 130 -9.45 16.00 -7.35
C ASN A 130 -10.15 15.18 -8.43
N ILE A 131 -10.22 13.87 -8.22
CA ILE A 131 -11.04 12.94 -8.97
C ILE A 131 -12.23 12.60 -8.08
N PRO A 132 -13.43 13.07 -8.42
CA PRO A 132 -14.62 12.81 -7.63
C PRO A 132 -15.00 11.33 -7.63
N LEU A 133 -15.74 10.94 -6.59
CA LEU A 133 -16.39 9.63 -6.52
C LEU A 133 -17.18 9.35 -7.80
N LYS A 134 -17.05 8.16 -8.37
CA LYS A 134 -17.74 7.67 -9.58
C LYS A 134 -17.37 8.35 -10.90
N SER A 135 -16.54 9.38 -10.90
CA SER A 135 -16.07 10.00 -12.14
C SER A 135 -15.21 9.02 -12.94
N LYS A 136 -15.43 8.95 -14.23
CA LYS A 136 -14.54 8.23 -15.15
C LYS A 136 -13.28 9.04 -15.33
N HIS A 137 -12.15 8.41 -15.09
CA HIS A 137 -10.87 9.12 -15.14
C HIS A 137 -9.73 8.24 -15.65
N ARG A 138 -8.70 8.92 -16.15
CA ARG A 138 -7.50 8.29 -16.68
C ARG A 138 -6.32 9.24 -16.52
N LEU A 139 -5.14 8.66 -16.17
CA LEU A 139 -3.86 9.33 -16.13
C LEU A 139 -3.02 8.89 -17.32
N SER A 140 -2.43 9.85 -18.04
CA SER A 140 -1.52 9.60 -19.16
C SER A 140 -0.24 10.39 -19.01
N ASN A 141 0.87 9.83 -19.48
CA ASN A 141 2.14 10.52 -19.65
C ASN A 141 2.44 10.65 -21.16
N ASN A 142 2.06 11.77 -21.74
CA ASN A 142 2.25 12.06 -23.16
C ASN A 142 3.62 12.70 -23.46
N SER A 143 4.54 12.72 -22.48
CA SER A 143 5.87 13.34 -22.61
C SER A 143 6.98 12.27 -22.77
N ASP A 144 8.19 12.72 -23.09
CA ASP A 144 9.39 11.87 -23.18
C ASP A 144 10.11 11.68 -21.83
N ALA A 145 9.57 12.27 -20.76
CA ALA A 145 10.14 12.18 -19.42
C ALA A 145 9.24 11.33 -18.50
N VAL A 146 9.80 10.80 -17.42
CA VAL A 146 9.04 10.07 -16.41
C VAL A 146 8.09 11.01 -15.69
N LEU A 147 6.86 10.55 -15.48
CA LEU A 147 5.85 11.23 -14.67
C LEU A 147 5.76 10.56 -13.29
N LYS A 148 5.75 11.37 -12.22
CA LYS A 148 5.45 10.89 -10.85
C LYS A 148 4.29 11.66 -10.26
N VAL A 149 3.29 10.93 -9.83
CA VAL A 149 2.08 11.44 -9.19
C VAL A 149 1.94 10.87 -7.79
N ILE A 150 1.74 11.74 -6.82
CA ILE A 150 1.31 11.34 -5.47
C ILE A 150 -0.20 11.28 -5.49
N GLU A 151 -0.74 10.14 -5.11
CA GLU A 151 -2.16 9.87 -5.05
C GLU A 151 -2.58 9.63 -3.61
N VAL A 152 -3.62 10.33 -3.18
CA VAL A 152 -4.33 10.07 -1.94
C VAL A 152 -5.72 9.57 -2.30
N GLN A 153 -6.03 8.34 -1.94
CA GLN A 153 -7.37 7.77 -2.04
C GLN A 153 -8.10 7.96 -0.72
N ILE A 154 -9.37 8.35 -0.77
CA ILE A 154 -10.22 8.56 0.39
C ILE A 154 -11.55 7.85 0.15
N GLY A 155 -11.94 6.94 1.04
CA GLY A 155 -13.18 6.21 0.91
C GLY A 155 -13.27 4.99 1.82
N GLU A 156 -14.41 4.30 1.73
CA GLU A 156 -14.71 3.15 2.57
C GLU A 156 -14.07 1.85 2.04
N LEU A 157 -13.88 1.73 0.72
CA LEU A 157 -13.26 0.57 0.06
C LEU A 157 -12.03 1.01 -0.74
N LEU A 158 -10.83 0.71 -0.20
CA LEU A 158 -9.54 1.04 -0.79
C LEU A 158 -8.86 -0.23 -1.31
N SER A 159 -9.50 -0.87 -2.29
CA SER A 159 -9.08 -2.12 -2.93
C SER A 159 -9.05 -1.98 -4.44
N GLU A 160 -8.24 -2.79 -5.11
CA GLU A 160 -8.25 -2.92 -6.58
C GLU A 160 -9.60 -3.48 -7.08
N ASP A 161 -10.38 -4.16 -6.21
CA ASP A 161 -11.71 -4.67 -6.54
C ASP A 161 -12.76 -3.55 -6.75
N ASP A 162 -12.48 -2.32 -6.28
CA ASP A 162 -13.31 -1.13 -6.51
C ASP A 162 -13.01 -0.45 -7.86
N ILE A 163 -12.31 -1.12 -8.78
CA ILE A 163 -12.00 -0.57 -10.10
C ILE A 163 -12.95 -1.12 -11.15
N THR A 164 -13.75 -0.23 -11.74
CA THR A 164 -14.47 -0.53 -12.99
C THR A 164 -13.66 0.02 -14.15
N ARG A 165 -13.14 -0.84 -15.02
CA ARG A 165 -12.37 -0.46 -16.21
C ARG A 165 -13.30 -0.37 -17.43
N TYR A 166 -13.17 0.71 -18.19
CA TYR A 166 -13.91 0.94 -19.43
C TYR A 166 -13.04 0.74 -20.66
N GLU A 167 -11.77 1.16 -20.58
CA GLU A 167 -10.76 1.00 -21.62
C GLU A 167 -9.42 0.69 -20.95
N ASP A 168 -8.75 -0.34 -21.42
CA ASP A 168 -7.40 -0.70 -20.95
C ASP A 168 -6.52 -1.13 -22.13
N ARG A 169 -5.45 -0.36 -22.41
CA ARG A 169 -4.46 -0.67 -23.46
C ARG A 169 -3.82 -2.05 -23.27
N TYR A 170 -3.76 -2.53 -22.04
CA TYR A 170 -3.01 -3.73 -21.66
C TYR A 170 -3.91 -4.96 -21.43
N GLU A 171 -5.20 -4.84 -21.75
CA GLU A 171 -6.18 -5.94 -21.66
C GLU A 171 -6.20 -6.62 -20.28
N ARG A 172 -6.12 -5.83 -19.19
CA ARG A 172 -6.24 -6.33 -17.82
C ARG A 172 -7.70 -6.37 -17.41
N ASP A 173 -8.13 -7.52 -16.92
CA ASP A 173 -9.47 -7.72 -16.37
C ASP A 173 -9.68 -6.98 -15.03
#